data_22b813e9568e860e6448e882ec5951fb
#
_entry.id   22b813e9568e860e6448e882ec5951fb
#
_cell.length_a   1.000
_cell.length_b   1.000
_cell.length_c   1.000
_cell.angle_alpha   90.00
_cell.angle_beta   90.00
_cell.angle_gamma   90.00
#
_symmetry.space_group_name_H-M   'P 1'
#
loop_
_entity.id
_entity.type
_entity.pdbx_description
1 polymer ?
#
loop_
_entity_poly.entity_id
_entity_poly.type
_entity_poly.pdbx_seq_one_letter_code
_entity_poly.pdbx_strand_id
1 'polypeptide(L)'
;TGEGAKKNEYLNSPALRFNPDYKLEEAEFLASLDEQIKKLNENLDTLGFDPQFNQLEKKRLAYMVYGPLPIYPLYHPYYAQAPDFKPTDAFYNKLVSAITEDEALIGMNWYQEALIGRVQAMAAKDLEDRDNLTFTKKQLDYVEQNFKNPAVVEYLVDQIVTAYVKDSGVDHLAEVAPVYSAKVTDPAKKAKFDELCAKWARIAVGQPSPSFKYLDINGKEVSLADLAGKYVYIDTWATWCGPCRGELPHLKTLEEKYGKKNIYFVSISCDRDKAAWEKMVKEDKLGGIQLHNGGDNTFMDAYMITGIPRFILLDKEGKIINAKMTRPSNPETAKTFDALEGI
;
A
#
# COMPACT_ATOMS: atom_id res chain seq x y z
N THR A 1 17.97 27.38 27.47
CA THR A 1 18.89 27.05 28.55
C THR A 1 18.13 26.35 29.68
N GLY A 2 17.94 25.06 29.64
CA GLY A 2 17.35 24.26 30.71
C GLY A 2 17.79 22.82 30.59
N GLU A 3 17.48 21.97 31.54
CA GLU A 3 17.84 20.54 31.55
C GLU A 3 17.36 19.80 30.32
N GLY A 4 16.22 20.21 29.74
CA GLY A 4 15.69 19.67 28.48
C GLY A 4 16.43 20.14 27.21
N ALA A 5 17.21 21.24 27.27
CA ALA A 5 17.88 21.78 26.07
C ALA A 5 18.94 20.82 25.52
N LYS A 6 19.73 20.19 26.41
CA LYS A 6 20.73 19.18 25.99
C LYS A 6 20.09 17.94 25.36
N LYS A 7 18.97 17.48 25.93
CA LYS A 7 18.21 16.34 25.34
C LYS A 7 17.65 16.70 23.97
N ASN A 8 17.09 17.91 23.81
CA ASN A 8 16.58 18.38 22.52
C ASN A 8 17.68 18.54 21.47
N GLU A 9 18.86 19.07 21.87
CA GLU A 9 20.02 19.19 20.99
C GLU A 9 20.49 17.80 20.53
N TYR A 10 20.61 16.86 21.46
CA TYR A 10 20.95 15.47 21.15
C TYR A 10 19.93 14.83 20.18
N LEU A 11 18.63 14.91 20.47
CA LEU A 11 17.57 14.30 19.64
C LEU A 11 17.51 14.88 18.23
N ASN A 12 17.98 16.10 18.01
CA ASN A 12 18.05 16.76 16.71
C ASN A 12 19.45 16.62 16.05
N SER A 13 20.37 15.91 16.69
CA SER A 13 21.74 15.75 16.17
C SER A 13 21.76 14.99 14.84
N PRO A 14 22.50 15.49 13.83
CA PRO A 14 22.75 14.72 12.60
C PRO A 14 23.45 13.38 12.84
N ALA A 15 24.17 13.23 13.97
CA ALA A 15 24.85 11.98 14.33
C ALA A 15 23.89 10.82 14.60
N LEU A 16 22.61 11.10 14.86
CA LEU A 16 21.57 10.08 15.02
C LEU A 16 20.99 9.61 13.67
N ARG A 17 21.36 10.25 12.56
CA ARG A 17 20.87 9.80 11.24
C ARG A 17 21.58 8.50 10.88
N PHE A 18 20.78 7.50 10.57
CA PHE A 18 21.24 6.21 10.09
C PHE A 18 20.64 5.90 8.73
N ASN A 19 21.50 5.56 7.77
CA ASN A 19 21.10 5.12 6.44
C ASN A 19 21.76 3.75 6.23
N PRO A 20 20.96 2.66 6.21
CA PRO A 20 21.50 1.32 5.98
C PRO A 20 22.02 1.19 4.54
N ASP A 21 23.13 0.47 4.35
CA ASP A 21 23.63 0.15 3.03
C ASP A 21 23.07 -1.20 2.55
N TYR A 22 22.05 -1.14 1.73
CA TYR A 22 21.41 -2.32 1.16
C TYR A 22 22.24 -3.04 0.07
N LYS A 23 23.42 -2.54 -0.28
CA LYS A 23 24.35 -3.23 -1.20
C LYS A 23 25.19 -4.29 -0.48
N LEU A 24 25.35 -4.17 0.83
CA LEU A 24 26.11 -5.13 1.62
C LEU A 24 25.46 -6.52 1.56
N GLU A 25 26.30 -7.55 1.48
CA GLU A 25 25.87 -8.94 1.65
C GLU A 25 25.24 -9.14 3.04
N GLU A 26 24.33 -10.10 3.17
CA GLU A 26 23.49 -10.29 4.36
C GLU A 26 24.27 -10.27 5.68
N ALA A 27 25.36 -11.05 5.76
CA ALA A 27 26.17 -11.15 6.98
C ALA A 27 26.82 -9.80 7.34
N GLU A 28 27.32 -9.07 6.34
CA GLU A 28 27.92 -7.74 6.52
C GLU A 28 26.86 -6.71 6.89
N PHE A 29 25.68 -6.78 6.25
CA PHE A 29 24.56 -5.92 6.57
C PHE A 29 24.14 -6.09 8.03
N LEU A 30 23.92 -7.32 8.50
CA LEU A 30 23.54 -7.61 9.88
C LEU A 30 24.61 -7.12 10.87
N ALA A 31 25.88 -7.36 10.58
CA ALA A 31 27.00 -6.91 11.42
C ALA A 31 27.06 -5.37 11.47
N SER A 32 26.81 -4.68 10.36
CA SER A 32 26.81 -3.20 10.31
C SER A 32 25.73 -2.59 11.20
N LEU A 33 24.56 -3.21 11.30
CA LEU A 33 23.50 -2.79 12.21
C LEU A 33 23.92 -2.94 13.69
N ASP A 34 24.54 -4.07 14.03
CA ASP A 34 25.01 -4.33 15.40
C ASP A 34 26.14 -3.38 15.81
N GLU A 35 27.05 -3.08 14.90
CA GLU A 35 28.09 -2.09 15.13
C GLU A 35 27.52 -0.68 15.32
N GLN A 36 26.54 -0.31 14.50
CA GLN A 36 25.89 1.01 14.60
C GLN A 36 25.18 1.20 15.92
N ILE A 37 24.39 0.23 16.37
CA ILE A 37 23.68 0.35 17.66
C ILE A 37 24.67 0.39 18.83
N LYS A 38 25.76 -0.33 18.77
CA LYS A 38 26.83 -0.28 19.76
C LYS A 38 27.42 1.11 19.84
N LYS A 39 27.82 1.71 18.71
CA LYS A 39 28.38 3.08 18.65
C LYS A 39 27.40 4.12 19.19
N LEU A 40 26.13 4.03 18.84
CA LEU A 40 25.10 4.95 19.30
C LEU A 40 24.88 4.84 20.81
N ASN A 41 24.85 3.64 21.38
CA ASN A 41 24.70 3.43 22.81
C ASN A 41 25.92 3.90 23.60
N GLU A 42 27.14 3.60 23.11
CA GLU A 42 28.39 4.10 23.74
C GLU A 42 28.40 5.64 23.76
N ASN A 43 28.02 6.31 22.67
CA ASN A 43 27.91 7.76 22.63
C ASN A 43 26.87 8.28 23.64
N LEU A 44 25.65 7.69 23.65
CA LEU A 44 24.60 8.07 24.58
C LEU A 44 25.05 7.99 26.04
N ASP A 45 25.78 6.94 26.42
CA ASP A 45 26.25 6.70 27.76
C ASP A 45 27.26 7.78 28.22
N THR A 46 27.96 8.46 27.30
CA THR A 46 28.88 9.57 27.62
C THR A 46 28.18 10.89 27.93
N LEU A 47 26.91 11.06 27.58
CA LEU A 47 26.20 12.34 27.65
C LEU A 47 25.64 12.66 29.04
N GLY A 48 25.63 11.67 29.95
CA GLY A 48 25.24 11.85 31.34
C GLY A 48 23.76 12.20 31.55
N PHE A 49 22.88 11.74 30.67
CA PHE A 49 21.44 11.90 30.83
C PHE A 49 20.92 10.99 31.96
N ASP A 50 19.71 11.31 32.46
CA ASP A 50 19.09 10.49 33.50
C ASP A 50 18.80 9.02 33.01
N PRO A 51 18.77 8.05 33.95
CA PRO A 51 18.62 6.64 33.59
C PRO A 51 17.32 6.32 32.84
N GLN A 52 16.22 6.99 33.15
CA GLN A 52 14.93 6.77 32.54
C GLN A 52 14.97 7.20 31.05
N PHE A 53 15.53 8.37 30.78
CA PHE A 53 15.75 8.84 29.41
C PHE A 53 16.65 7.88 28.64
N ASN A 54 17.81 7.50 29.24
CA ASN A 54 18.75 6.59 28.59
C ASN A 54 18.11 5.23 28.25
N GLN A 55 17.31 4.67 29.14
CA GLN A 55 16.61 3.40 28.87
C GLN A 55 15.66 3.49 27.69
N LEU A 56 14.83 4.54 27.64
CA LEU A 56 13.90 4.75 26.53
C LEU A 56 14.64 5.05 25.22
N GLU A 57 15.69 5.86 25.31
CA GLU A 57 16.48 6.25 24.14
C GLU A 57 17.24 5.06 23.53
N LYS A 58 17.82 4.17 24.34
CA LYS A 58 18.43 2.93 23.84
C LYS A 58 17.43 2.07 23.07
N LYS A 59 16.18 1.98 23.54
CA LYS A 59 15.10 1.30 22.80
C LYS A 59 14.81 2.02 21.47
N ARG A 60 14.66 3.36 21.50
CA ARG A 60 14.43 4.15 20.29
C ARG A 60 15.55 3.95 19.26
N LEU A 61 16.81 4.02 19.70
CA LEU A 61 17.97 3.80 18.83
C LEU A 61 17.98 2.39 18.25
N ALA A 62 17.64 1.37 19.04
CA ALA A 62 17.57 -0.01 18.55
C ALA A 62 16.53 -0.14 17.42
N TYR A 63 15.32 0.39 17.59
CA TYR A 63 14.32 0.31 16.53
C TYR A 63 14.61 1.23 15.34
N MET A 64 15.31 2.36 15.56
CA MET A 64 15.78 3.19 14.45
C MET A 64 16.79 2.44 13.58
N VAL A 65 17.70 1.66 14.19
CA VAL A 65 18.74 0.90 13.48
C VAL A 65 18.20 -0.41 12.91
N TYR A 66 17.38 -1.16 13.67
CA TYR A 66 16.83 -2.44 13.22
C TYR A 66 15.52 -2.32 12.44
N GLY A 67 14.84 -1.16 12.48
CA GLY A 67 13.63 -0.90 11.69
C GLY A 67 13.79 -1.16 10.19
N PRO A 68 14.95 -0.90 9.57
CA PRO A 68 15.24 -1.24 8.17
C PRO A 68 15.41 -2.74 7.86
N LEU A 69 15.55 -3.62 8.85
CA LEU A 69 15.68 -5.07 8.62
C LEU A 69 14.57 -5.63 7.72
N PRO A 70 13.28 -5.40 8.01
CA PRO A 70 12.19 -6.02 7.24
C PRO A 70 12.23 -5.72 5.74
N ILE A 71 12.80 -4.57 5.34
CA ILE A 71 12.83 -4.15 3.94
C ILE A 71 14.11 -4.55 3.20
N TYR A 72 15.12 -5.06 3.91
CA TYR A 72 16.36 -5.54 3.28
C TYR A 72 16.13 -6.55 2.16
N PRO A 73 15.26 -7.57 2.30
CA PRO A 73 15.00 -8.54 1.23
C PRO A 73 14.37 -7.92 -0.04
N LEU A 74 13.75 -6.75 0.09
CA LEU A 74 13.14 -6.05 -1.05
C LEU A 74 14.14 -5.14 -1.76
N TYR A 75 15.06 -4.53 -1.00
CA TYR A 75 15.98 -3.52 -1.52
C TYR A 75 17.32 -4.10 -1.96
N HIS A 76 17.85 -5.10 -1.25
CA HIS A 76 19.11 -5.73 -1.60
C HIS A 76 19.15 -6.27 -3.05
N PRO A 77 18.14 -7.01 -3.55
CA PRO A 77 18.15 -7.50 -4.93
C PRO A 77 18.30 -6.38 -5.96
N TYR A 78 17.68 -5.22 -5.70
CA TYR A 78 17.75 -4.06 -6.59
C TYR A 78 19.10 -3.35 -6.50
N TYR A 79 19.56 -3.02 -5.28
CA TYR A 79 20.77 -2.22 -5.10
C TYR A 79 22.07 -3.01 -5.29
N ALA A 80 22.09 -4.29 -4.96
CA ALA A 80 23.22 -5.20 -5.17
C ALA A 80 23.19 -5.90 -6.53
N GLN A 81 22.12 -5.69 -7.33
CA GLN A 81 21.91 -6.38 -8.62
C GLN A 81 21.90 -7.93 -8.45
N ALA A 82 21.29 -8.39 -7.38
CA ALA A 82 21.16 -9.80 -6.99
C ALA A 82 19.68 -10.27 -7.05
N PRO A 83 19.07 -10.41 -8.25
CA PRO A 83 17.63 -10.67 -8.38
C PRO A 83 17.16 -11.98 -7.75
N ASP A 84 18.04 -12.95 -7.63
CA ASP A 84 17.75 -14.28 -7.07
C ASP A 84 18.03 -14.39 -5.55
N PHE A 85 18.36 -13.25 -4.91
CA PHE A 85 18.65 -13.24 -3.47
C PHE A 85 17.47 -13.72 -2.65
N LYS A 86 17.75 -14.58 -1.68
CA LYS A 86 16.81 -15.04 -0.66
C LYS A 86 17.46 -14.93 0.71
N PRO A 87 16.78 -14.33 1.70
CA PRO A 87 17.32 -14.24 3.05
C PRO A 87 17.54 -15.60 3.68
N THR A 88 18.59 -15.72 4.48
CA THR A 88 18.90 -16.93 5.23
C THR A 88 18.11 -17.01 6.54
N ASP A 89 18.17 -18.17 7.23
CA ASP A 89 17.60 -18.31 8.57
C ASP A 89 18.29 -17.37 9.59
N ALA A 90 19.55 -17.00 9.38
CA ALA A 90 20.25 -16.05 10.22
C ALA A 90 19.58 -14.66 10.18
N PHE A 91 19.17 -14.22 9.00
CA PHE A 91 18.40 -13.00 8.81
C PHE A 91 17.07 -13.02 9.59
N TYR A 92 16.27 -14.08 9.42
CA TYR A 92 14.97 -14.18 10.10
C TYR A 92 15.11 -14.30 11.62
N ASN A 93 16.14 -15.01 12.12
CA ASN A 93 16.44 -15.09 13.54
C ASN A 93 16.84 -13.71 14.10
N LYS A 94 17.62 -12.94 13.36
CA LYS A 94 17.96 -11.56 13.74
C LYS A 94 16.72 -10.68 13.79
N LEU A 95 15.88 -10.74 12.77
CA LEU A 95 14.62 -9.99 12.70
C LEU A 95 13.73 -10.25 13.92
N VAL A 96 13.56 -11.53 14.29
CA VAL A 96 12.74 -11.92 15.45
C VAL A 96 13.36 -11.46 16.77
N SER A 97 14.68 -11.56 16.93
CA SER A 97 15.37 -11.20 18.17
C SER A 97 15.51 -9.69 18.37
N ALA A 98 15.61 -8.92 17.28
CA ALA A 98 15.80 -7.47 17.32
C ALA A 98 14.49 -6.67 17.49
N ILE A 99 13.37 -7.21 16.98
CA ILE A 99 12.06 -6.53 17.01
C ILE A 99 11.10 -7.36 17.86
N THR A 100 10.93 -7.01 19.12
CA THR A 100 10.19 -7.79 20.13
C THR A 100 8.94 -7.07 20.62
N GLU A 101 8.09 -7.75 21.39
CA GLU A 101 6.92 -7.13 22.02
C GLU A 101 7.32 -6.14 23.10
N ASP A 102 6.78 -4.93 23.06
CA ASP A 102 6.89 -3.93 24.11
C ASP A 102 5.66 -3.01 24.10
N GLU A 103 4.72 -3.27 25.00
CA GLU A 103 3.47 -2.50 25.11
C GLU A 103 3.71 -1.01 25.33
N ALA A 104 4.74 -0.66 26.10
CA ALA A 104 5.07 0.74 26.40
C ALA A 104 5.48 1.55 25.16
N LEU A 105 5.83 0.87 24.06
CA LEU A 105 6.28 1.50 22.83
C LEU A 105 5.19 1.55 21.73
N ILE A 106 4.00 1.00 21.95
CA ILE A 106 2.92 0.96 20.93
C ILE A 106 2.54 2.35 20.43
N GLY A 107 2.68 3.40 21.25
CA GLY A 107 2.45 4.78 20.83
C GLY A 107 3.56 5.39 19.96
N MET A 108 4.65 4.68 19.69
CA MET A 108 5.82 5.21 18.98
C MET A 108 5.84 4.71 17.52
N ASN A 109 5.78 5.63 16.56
CA ASN A 109 5.72 5.30 15.13
C ASN A 109 6.86 4.38 14.67
N TRP A 110 8.11 4.67 15.09
CA TRP A 110 9.27 3.86 14.72
C TRP A 110 9.20 2.41 15.24
N TYR A 111 8.53 2.18 16.37
CA TYR A 111 8.28 0.83 16.88
C TYR A 111 7.16 0.15 16.09
N GLN A 112 6.09 0.88 15.81
CA GLN A 112 4.96 0.39 15.01
C GLN A 112 5.40 -0.07 13.63
N GLU A 113 6.23 0.73 12.94
CA GLU A 113 6.77 0.41 11.61
C GLU A 113 7.66 -0.84 11.64
N ALA A 114 8.56 -0.93 12.63
CA ALA A 114 9.41 -2.11 12.78
C ALA A 114 8.60 -3.38 13.07
N LEU A 115 7.60 -3.27 13.95
CA LEU A 115 6.78 -4.39 14.39
C LEU A 115 5.93 -4.95 13.25
N ILE A 116 5.22 -4.09 12.50
CA ILE A 116 4.44 -4.52 11.33
C ILE A 116 5.35 -5.05 10.23
N GLY A 117 6.52 -4.43 10.04
CA GLY A 117 7.52 -4.91 9.07
C GLY A 117 8.02 -6.31 9.40
N ARG A 118 8.27 -6.64 10.68
CA ARG A 118 8.60 -8.00 11.11
C ARG A 118 7.50 -8.99 10.71
N VAL A 119 6.24 -8.67 10.99
CA VAL A 119 5.10 -9.54 10.63
C VAL A 119 5.02 -9.76 9.13
N GLN A 120 5.17 -8.69 8.35
CA GLN A 120 5.14 -8.76 6.88
C GLN A 120 6.29 -9.60 6.30
N ALA A 121 7.51 -9.38 6.78
CA ALA A 121 8.68 -10.14 6.32
C ALA A 121 8.58 -11.62 6.66
N MET A 122 8.09 -11.95 7.86
CA MET A 122 7.91 -13.34 8.30
C MET A 122 6.77 -14.02 7.54
N ALA A 123 5.67 -13.32 7.27
CA ALA A 123 4.56 -13.85 6.48
C ALA A 123 4.94 -14.08 5.01
N ALA A 124 5.88 -13.28 4.49
CA ALA A 124 6.36 -13.39 3.10
C ALA A 124 7.42 -14.48 2.90
N LYS A 125 8.01 -15.03 3.97
CA LYS A 125 9.17 -15.95 3.91
C LYS A 125 8.97 -17.12 2.94
N ASP A 126 7.80 -17.77 3.00
CA ASP A 126 7.50 -18.99 2.24
C ASP A 126 6.28 -18.79 1.32
N LEU A 127 6.00 -17.54 0.93
CA LEU A 127 4.83 -17.22 0.12
C LEU A 127 5.22 -17.10 -1.36
N GLU A 128 4.81 -18.08 -2.18
CA GLU A 128 5.04 -18.06 -3.63
C GLU A 128 4.04 -17.16 -4.34
N ASP A 129 2.75 -17.29 -4.00
CA ASP A 129 1.68 -16.43 -4.51
C ASP A 129 1.32 -15.36 -3.47
N ARG A 130 1.43 -14.10 -3.87
CA ARG A 130 1.21 -12.94 -3.01
C ARG A 130 -0.16 -12.31 -3.27
N ASP A 131 -1.22 -13.13 -3.46
CA ASP A 131 -2.54 -12.54 -3.37
C ASP A 131 -2.77 -11.95 -1.98
N ASN A 132 -3.48 -10.83 -1.94
CA ASN A 132 -3.58 -10.03 -0.73
C ASN A 132 -4.31 -10.75 0.42
N LEU A 133 -5.27 -11.61 0.10
CA LEU A 133 -6.00 -12.38 1.12
C LEU A 133 -5.10 -13.43 1.77
N THR A 134 -4.40 -14.22 0.97
CA THR A 134 -3.45 -15.23 1.46
C THR A 134 -2.34 -14.61 2.29
N PHE A 135 -1.78 -13.48 1.82
CA PHE A 135 -0.76 -12.75 2.57
C PHE A 135 -1.30 -12.22 3.90
N THR A 136 -2.52 -11.68 3.91
CA THR A 136 -3.17 -11.19 5.14
C THR A 136 -3.38 -12.32 6.15
N LYS A 137 -3.88 -13.48 5.70
CA LYS A 137 -4.04 -14.66 6.55
C LYS A 137 -2.72 -15.12 7.16
N LYS A 138 -1.66 -15.19 6.36
CA LYS A 138 -0.31 -15.53 6.84
C LYS A 138 0.21 -14.55 7.90
N GLN A 139 -0.07 -13.25 7.74
CA GLN A 139 0.27 -12.26 8.76
C GLN A 139 -0.51 -12.51 10.07
N LEU A 140 -1.82 -12.76 9.98
CA LEU A 140 -2.65 -13.05 11.15
C LEU A 140 -2.23 -14.34 11.87
N ASP A 141 -1.94 -15.41 11.12
CA ASP A 141 -1.42 -16.67 11.65
C ASP A 141 -0.08 -16.45 12.38
N TYR A 142 0.81 -15.66 11.78
CA TYR A 142 2.10 -15.34 12.40
C TYR A 142 1.90 -14.54 13.71
N VAL A 143 0.98 -13.58 13.72
CA VAL A 143 0.66 -12.81 14.93
C VAL A 143 0.13 -13.73 16.03
N GLU A 144 -0.81 -14.61 15.74
CA GLU A 144 -1.40 -15.52 16.73
C GLU A 144 -0.36 -16.47 17.35
N GLN A 145 0.56 -16.96 16.55
CA GLN A 145 1.59 -17.90 16.98
C GLN A 145 2.72 -17.25 17.78
N ASN A 146 3.09 -16.01 17.45
CA ASN A 146 4.35 -15.40 17.90
C ASN A 146 4.22 -14.23 18.85
N PHE A 147 3.01 -13.68 19.03
CA PHE A 147 2.76 -12.53 19.92
C PHE A 147 1.77 -12.93 21.03
N LYS A 148 2.06 -12.47 22.26
CA LYS A 148 1.27 -12.83 23.46
C LYS A 148 0.71 -11.62 24.20
N ASN A 149 1.35 -10.45 24.06
CA ASN A 149 0.86 -9.23 24.71
C ASN A 149 -0.45 -8.77 24.04
N PRO A 150 -1.57 -8.65 24.79
CA PRO A 150 -2.87 -8.34 24.20
C PRO A 150 -2.91 -7.01 23.46
N ALA A 151 -2.22 -5.97 23.97
CA ALA A 151 -2.20 -4.64 23.35
C ALA A 151 -1.40 -4.65 22.04
N VAL A 152 -0.30 -5.42 21.98
CA VAL A 152 0.49 -5.61 20.75
C VAL A 152 -0.32 -6.40 19.71
N VAL A 153 -0.97 -7.48 20.13
CA VAL A 153 -1.84 -8.30 19.25
C VAL A 153 -2.98 -7.47 18.70
N GLU A 154 -3.68 -6.72 19.56
CA GLU A 154 -4.76 -5.83 19.13
C GLU A 154 -4.29 -4.80 18.10
N TYR A 155 -3.14 -4.17 18.37
CA TYR A 155 -2.55 -3.23 17.43
C TYR A 155 -2.26 -3.88 16.08
N LEU A 156 -1.58 -5.02 16.06
CA LEU A 156 -1.20 -5.72 14.83
C LEU A 156 -2.41 -6.17 14.02
N VAL A 157 -3.40 -6.79 14.69
CA VAL A 157 -4.62 -7.25 14.01
C VAL A 157 -5.40 -6.07 13.43
N ASP A 158 -5.54 -4.97 14.17
CA ASP A 158 -6.17 -3.74 13.67
C ASP A 158 -5.47 -3.21 12.43
N GLN A 159 -4.13 -3.11 12.44
CA GLN A 159 -3.37 -2.63 11.29
C GLN A 159 -3.49 -3.56 10.08
N ILE A 160 -3.34 -4.87 10.28
CA ILE A 160 -3.35 -5.88 9.20
C ILE A 160 -4.71 -5.92 8.51
N VAL A 161 -5.80 -6.06 9.28
CA VAL A 161 -7.14 -6.19 8.70
C VAL A 161 -7.65 -4.88 8.12
N THR A 162 -7.33 -3.74 8.77
CA THR A 162 -7.65 -2.43 8.22
C THR A 162 -6.90 -2.16 6.90
N ALA A 163 -5.62 -2.55 6.82
CA ALA A 163 -4.84 -2.45 5.57
C ALA A 163 -5.45 -3.33 4.47
N TYR A 164 -5.85 -4.57 4.80
CA TYR A 164 -6.55 -5.46 3.88
C TYR A 164 -7.79 -4.80 3.28
N VAL A 165 -8.69 -4.26 4.12
CA VAL A 165 -9.90 -3.59 3.65
C VAL A 165 -9.58 -2.35 2.81
N LYS A 166 -8.60 -1.54 3.20
CA LYS A 166 -8.15 -0.38 2.41
C LYS A 166 -7.63 -0.78 1.03
N ASP A 167 -7.02 -1.94 0.91
CA ASP A 167 -6.44 -2.40 -0.35
C ASP A 167 -7.39 -3.27 -1.18
N SER A 168 -8.12 -4.19 -0.58
CA SER A 168 -8.93 -5.19 -1.28
C SER A 168 -10.45 -4.99 -1.14
N GLY A 169 -10.90 -4.04 -0.32
CA GLY A 169 -12.33 -3.85 -0.05
C GLY A 169 -12.89 -4.90 0.90
N VAL A 170 -14.19 -5.19 0.75
CA VAL A 170 -14.95 -6.05 1.67
C VAL A 170 -15.37 -7.40 1.07
N ASP A 171 -15.04 -7.69 -0.18
CA ASP A 171 -15.57 -8.87 -0.89
C ASP A 171 -15.20 -10.21 -0.22
N HIS A 172 -14.04 -10.29 0.42
CA HIS A 172 -13.60 -11.46 1.19
C HIS A 172 -13.44 -11.17 2.69
N LEU A 173 -14.08 -10.11 3.20
CA LEU A 173 -13.93 -9.67 4.59
C LEU A 173 -14.32 -10.78 5.58
N ALA A 174 -15.31 -11.61 5.25
CA ALA A 174 -15.77 -12.70 6.10
C ALA A 174 -14.67 -13.70 6.51
N GLU A 175 -13.57 -13.75 5.75
CA GLU A 175 -12.45 -14.66 6.01
C GLU A 175 -11.46 -14.13 7.05
N VAL A 176 -11.42 -12.82 7.29
CA VAL A 176 -10.49 -12.16 8.23
C VAL A 176 -11.20 -11.42 9.38
N ALA A 177 -12.47 -11.02 9.19
CA ALA A 177 -13.25 -10.31 10.20
C ALA A 177 -13.43 -11.06 11.53
N PRO A 178 -13.53 -12.41 11.60
CA PRO A 178 -13.62 -13.11 12.87
C PRO A 178 -12.40 -12.87 13.78
N VAL A 179 -11.19 -12.83 13.21
CA VAL A 179 -9.96 -12.56 13.97
C VAL A 179 -9.97 -11.10 14.47
N TYR A 180 -10.37 -10.14 13.61
CA TYR A 180 -10.53 -8.74 14.01
C TYR A 180 -11.50 -8.59 15.18
N SER A 181 -12.68 -9.17 15.07
CA SER A 181 -13.74 -9.08 16.09
C SER A 181 -13.32 -9.68 17.43
N ALA A 182 -12.51 -10.75 17.40
CA ALA A 182 -12.03 -11.44 18.59
C ALA A 182 -10.88 -10.72 19.30
N LYS A 183 -10.01 -10.02 18.54
CA LYS A 183 -8.76 -9.46 19.08
C LYS A 183 -8.80 -7.94 19.26
N VAL A 184 -9.56 -7.21 18.47
CA VAL A 184 -9.71 -5.76 18.61
C VAL A 184 -10.85 -5.46 19.58
N THR A 185 -10.53 -4.80 20.69
CA THR A 185 -11.49 -4.51 21.76
C THR A 185 -11.80 -3.02 21.89
N ASP A 186 -10.89 -2.13 21.44
CA ASP A 186 -11.05 -0.68 21.47
C ASP A 186 -12.26 -0.22 20.64
N PRO A 187 -13.28 0.40 21.27
CA PRO A 187 -14.47 0.86 20.57
C PRO A 187 -14.19 1.91 19.49
N ALA A 188 -13.16 2.75 19.66
CA ALA A 188 -12.81 3.77 18.69
C ALA A 188 -12.20 3.17 17.43
N LYS A 189 -11.39 2.11 17.55
CA LYS A 189 -10.87 1.33 16.43
C LYS A 189 -12.01 0.64 15.68
N LYS A 190 -12.90 -0.06 16.41
CA LYS A 190 -14.09 -0.72 15.83
C LYS A 190 -14.94 0.26 15.03
N ALA A 191 -15.28 1.42 15.60
CA ALA A 191 -16.09 2.42 14.91
C ALA A 191 -15.45 2.91 13.61
N LYS A 192 -14.12 3.15 13.60
CA LYS A 192 -13.38 3.54 12.40
C LYS A 192 -13.35 2.42 11.34
N PHE A 193 -13.18 1.19 11.80
CA PHE A 193 -13.19 0.02 10.91
C PHE A 193 -14.57 -0.20 10.28
N ASP A 194 -15.63 -0.10 11.06
CA ASP A 194 -17.02 -0.23 10.61
C ASP A 194 -17.35 0.87 9.57
N GLU A 195 -16.92 2.12 9.82
CA GLU A 195 -17.06 3.22 8.86
C GLU A 195 -16.32 2.93 7.56
N LEU A 196 -15.10 2.41 7.64
CA LEU A 196 -14.31 2.01 6.47
C LEU A 196 -15.01 0.91 5.68
N CYS A 197 -15.48 -0.14 6.36
CA CYS A 197 -16.23 -1.24 5.74
C CYS A 197 -17.52 -0.76 5.08
N ALA A 198 -18.26 0.14 5.74
CA ALA A 198 -19.49 0.72 5.18
C ALA A 198 -19.23 1.54 3.90
N LYS A 199 -18.09 2.25 3.81
CA LYS A 199 -17.68 2.94 2.58
C LYS A 199 -17.39 1.96 1.46
N TRP A 200 -16.61 0.92 1.74
CA TRP A 200 -16.26 -0.10 0.74
C TRP A 200 -17.46 -0.93 0.30
N ALA A 201 -18.42 -1.21 1.19
CA ALA A 201 -19.63 -1.96 0.84
C ALA A 201 -20.46 -1.28 -0.25
N ARG A 202 -20.36 0.05 -0.41
CA ARG A 202 -21.05 0.80 -1.46
C ARG A 202 -20.47 0.56 -2.85
N ILE A 203 -19.22 0.15 -2.91
CA ILE A 203 -18.48 -0.12 -4.16
C ILE A 203 -17.97 -1.58 -4.22
N ALA A 204 -18.59 -2.49 -3.47
CA ALA A 204 -18.33 -3.91 -3.52
C ALA A 204 -18.79 -4.51 -4.86
N VAL A 205 -18.30 -5.70 -5.16
CA VAL A 205 -18.71 -6.46 -6.37
C VAL A 205 -20.24 -6.59 -6.45
N GLY A 206 -20.79 -6.35 -7.62
CA GLY A 206 -22.23 -6.40 -7.90
C GLY A 206 -23.03 -5.14 -7.49
N GLN A 207 -22.43 -4.18 -6.77
CA GLN A 207 -23.08 -2.90 -6.50
C GLN A 207 -23.11 -2.02 -7.75
N PRO A 208 -24.14 -1.16 -7.90
CA PRO A 208 -24.14 -0.14 -8.95
C PRO A 208 -22.93 0.78 -8.79
N SER A 209 -22.22 1.07 -9.89
CA SER A 209 -21.12 2.03 -9.88
C SER A 209 -21.63 3.42 -9.56
N PRO A 210 -20.89 4.22 -8.76
CA PRO A 210 -21.06 5.67 -8.75
C PRO A 210 -21.12 6.24 -10.17
N SER A 211 -22.05 7.14 -10.42
CA SER A 211 -22.21 7.76 -11.73
C SER A 211 -21.19 8.86 -11.96
N PHE A 212 -20.92 9.14 -13.23
CA PHE A 212 -20.18 10.33 -13.66
C PHE A 212 -20.84 10.94 -14.90
N LYS A 213 -20.51 12.20 -15.17
CA LYS A 213 -20.95 12.95 -16.32
C LYS A 213 -19.91 14.02 -16.65
N TYR A 214 -19.09 13.77 -17.66
CA TYR A 214 -17.91 14.58 -17.98
C TYR A 214 -17.86 14.91 -19.48
N LEU A 215 -17.08 15.92 -19.84
CA LEU A 215 -16.86 16.28 -21.24
C LEU A 215 -15.76 15.43 -21.87
N ASP A 216 -15.98 14.94 -23.07
CA ASP A 216 -14.96 14.30 -23.88
C ASP A 216 -14.02 15.33 -24.53
N ILE A 217 -13.03 14.84 -25.28
CA ILE A 217 -12.04 15.65 -25.99
C ILE A 217 -12.67 16.56 -27.07
N ASN A 218 -13.87 16.26 -27.52
CA ASN A 218 -14.62 17.05 -28.52
C ASN A 218 -15.65 17.99 -27.87
N GLY A 219 -15.72 18.03 -26.54
CA GLY A 219 -16.67 18.83 -25.78
C GLY A 219 -18.08 18.22 -25.69
N LYS A 220 -18.25 16.95 -26.10
CA LYS A 220 -19.48 16.20 -25.91
C LYS A 220 -19.57 15.68 -24.48
N GLU A 221 -20.73 15.83 -23.86
CA GLU A 221 -21.01 15.24 -22.56
C GLU A 221 -21.20 13.72 -22.69
N VAL A 222 -20.50 12.97 -21.83
CA VAL A 222 -20.59 11.50 -21.73
C VAL A 222 -20.83 11.14 -20.26
N SER A 223 -21.86 10.34 -20.03
CA SER A 223 -22.21 9.80 -18.72
C SER A 223 -21.98 8.30 -18.66
N LEU A 224 -21.93 7.72 -17.45
CA LEU A 224 -21.91 6.27 -17.29
C LEU A 224 -23.13 5.58 -17.95
N ALA A 225 -24.31 6.23 -17.91
CA ALA A 225 -25.53 5.69 -18.51
C ALA A 225 -25.44 5.54 -20.05
N ASP A 226 -24.65 6.40 -20.72
CA ASP A 226 -24.43 6.32 -22.17
C ASP A 226 -23.58 5.12 -22.57
N LEU A 227 -22.96 4.45 -21.61
CA LEU A 227 -22.06 3.29 -21.82
C LEU A 227 -22.74 1.95 -21.52
N ALA A 228 -24.03 1.97 -21.19
CA ALA A 228 -24.78 0.74 -20.90
C ALA A 228 -24.78 -0.23 -22.08
N GLY A 229 -24.84 -1.54 -21.78
CA GLY A 229 -24.85 -2.63 -22.76
C GLY A 229 -23.48 -3.20 -23.12
N LYS A 230 -22.40 -2.58 -22.66
CA LYS A 230 -21.04 -3.11 -22.78
C LYS A 230 -20.32 -3.07 -21.42
N TYR A 231 -19.31 -3.90 -21.27
CA TYR A 231 -18.36 -3.75 -20.16
C TYR A 231 -17.66 -2.40 -20.23
N VAL A 232 -17.25 -1.86 -19.09
CA VAL A 232 -16.53 -0.58 -19.04
C VAL A 232 -15.27 -0.76 -18.23
N TYR A 233 -14.11 -0.59 -18.86
CA TYR A 233 -12.82 -0.52 -18.18
C TYR A 233 -12.43 0.95 -18.04
N ILE A 234 -12.44 1.44 -16.80
CA ILE A 234 -12.17 2.83 -16.48
C ILE A 234 -10.74 2.98 -15.98
N ASP A 235 -10.03 3.96 -16.52
CA ASP A 235 -8.72 4.45 -16.09
C ASP A 235 -8.88 5.86 -15.49
N THR A 236 -8.37 6.08 -14.28
CA THR A 236 -8.26 7.43 -13.70
C THR A 236 -6.80 7.86 -13.70
N TRP A 237 -6.50 8.98 -14.35
CA TRP A 237 -5.15 9.39 -14.64
C TRP A 237 -4.93 10.90 -14.66
N ALA A 238 -3.69 11.35 -14.89
CA ALA A 238 -3.37 12.73 -15.20
C ALA A 238 -2.05 12.84 -16.01
N THR A 239 -1.88 13.93 -16.73
CA THR A 239 -0.70 14.17 -17.58
C THR A 239 0.62 14.25 -16.81
N TRP A 240 0.59 14.72 -15.58
CA TRP A 240 1.73 14.81 -14.66
C TRP A 240 2.06 13.51 -13.93
N CYS A 241 1.18 12.50 -14.02
CA CYS A 241 1.34 11.22 -13.34
C CYS A 241 2.28 10.29 -14.13
N GLY A 242 3.54 10.20 -13.71
CA GLY A 242 4.53 9.32 -14.35
C GLY A 242 4.10 7.86 -14.45
N PRO A 243 3.66 7.21 -13.35
CA PRO A 243 3.15 5.83 -13.40
C PRO A 243 1.94 5.64 -14.33
N CYS A 244 1.02 6.64 -14.42
CA CYS A 244 -0.11 6.58 -15.34
C CYS A 244 0.37 6.57 -16.80
N ARG A 245 1.32 7.45 -17.13
CA ARG A 245 1.91 7.52 -18.49
C ARG A 245 2.65 6.23 -18.86
N GLY A 246 3.24 5.55 -17.87
CA GLY A 246 3.86 4.23 -18.08
C GLY A 246 2.86 3.16 -18.51
N GLU A 247 1.58 3.29 -18.14
CA GLU A 247 0.52 2.34 -18.51
C GLU A 247 -0.10 2.61 -19.90
N LEU A 248 0.05 3.82 -20.47
CA LEU A 248 -0.57 4.18 -21.76
C LEU A 248 -0.21 3.23 -22.91
N PRO A 249 1.05 2.78 -23.13
CA PRO A 249 1.35 1.80 -24.18
C PRO A 249 0.64 0.47 -23.99
N HIS A 250 0.52 0.01 -22.75
CA HIS A 250 -0.17 -1.24 -22.41
C HIS A 250 -1.68 -1.11 -22.60
N LEU A 251 -2.26 0.04 -22.19
CA LEU A 251 -3.67 0.36 -22.42
C LEU A 251 -4.00 0.34 -23.92
N LYS A 252 -3.15 0.97 -24.74
CA LYS A 252 -3.30 0.94 -26.21
C LYS A 252 -3.31 -0.49 -26.76
N THR A 253 -2.43 -1.36 -26.26
CA THR A 253 -2.41 -2.77 -26.65
C THR A 253 -3.73 -3.49 -26.31
N LEU A 254 -4.31 -3.21 -25.14
CA LEU A 254 -5.61 -3.75 -24.76
C LEU A 254 -6.74 -3.19 -25.66
N GLU A 255 -6.72 -1.89 -25.96
CA GLU A 255 -7.68 -1.26 -26.88
C GLU A 255 -7.62 -1.86 -28.29
N GLU A 256 -6.42 -2.12 -28.81
CA GLU A 256 -6.24 -2.80 -30.12
C GLU A 256 -6.82 -4.21 -30.11
N LYS A 257 -6.62 -4.97 -29.02
CA LYS A 257 -7.13 -6.35 -28.89
C LYS A 257 -8.65 -6.41 -28.66
N TYR A 258 -9.18 -5.52 -27.82
CA TYR A 258 -10.55 -5.62 -27.30
C TYR A 258 -11.50 -4.51 -27.77
N GLY A 259 -11.02 -3.41 -28.34
CA GLY A 259 -11.82 -2.22 -28.64
C GLY A 259 -12.95 -2.44 -29.66
N LYS A 260 -12.90 -3.53 -30.44
CA LYS A 260 -13.98 -3.93 -31.35
C LYS A 260 -14.97 -4.92 -30.71
N LYS A 261 -14.74 -5.30 -29.46
CA LYS A 261 -15.55 -6.24 -28.70
C LYS A 261 -16.54 -5.50 -27.79
N ASN A 262 -17.22 -6.22 -26.91
CA ASN A 262 -18.25 -5.67 -26.04
C ASN A 262 -17.69 -4.95 -24.80
N ILE A 263 -16.66 -4.12 -24.97
CA ILE A 263 -16.04 -3.34 -23.88
C ILE A 263 -15.73 -1.92 -24.34
N TYR A 264 -15.97 -0.96 -23.46
CA TYR A 264 -15.49 0.41 -23.59
C TYR A 264 -14.24 0.62 -22.73
N PHE A 265 -13.27 1.34 -23.28
CA PHE A 265 -12.14 1.88 -22.54
C PHE A 265 -12.40 3.36 -22.28
N VAL A 266 -12.41 3.75 -21.02
CA VAL A 266 -12.76 5.11 -20.58
C VAL A 266 -11.64 5.65 -19.72
N SER A 267 -10.99 6.71 -20.16
CA SER A 267 -9.94 7.38 -19.39
C SER A 267 -10.47 8.70 -18.83
N ILE A 268 -10.55 8.80 -17.50
CA ILE A 268 -11.02 10.00 -16.79
C ILE A 268 -9.80 10.74 -16.25
N SER A 269 -9.49 11.89 -16.85
CA SER A 269 -8.42 12.76 -16.37
C SER A 269 -8.88 13.60 -15.19
N CYS A 270 -8.04 13.66 -14.14
CA CYS A 270 -8.16 14.60 -13.02
C CYS A 270 -7.18 15.79 -13.12
N ASP A 271 -6.70 16.11 -14.32
CA ASP A 271 -5.86 17.29 -14.53
C ASP A 271 -6.58 18.58 -14.14
N ARG A 272 -5.87 19.47 -13.47
CA ARG A 272 -6.35 20.85 -13.27
C ARG A 272 -6.19 21.69 -14.53
N ASP A 273 -5.17 21.39 -15.32
CA ASP A 273 -4.89 22.06 -16.60
C ASP A 273 -5.50 21.26 -17.74
N LYS A 274 -6.71 21.67 -18.13
CA LYS A 274 -7.44 21.06 -19.25
C LYS A 274 -6.68 21.16 -20.56
N ALA A 275 -5.93 22.26 -20.79
CA ALA A 275 -5.18 22.45 -22.04
C ALA A 275 -4.01 21.45 -22.14
N ALA A 276 -3.33 21.15 -21.03
CA ALA A 276 -2.30 20.11 -20.98
C ALA A 276 -2.88 18.73 -21.30
N TRP A 277 -4.04 18.38 -20.75
CA TRP A 277 -4.75 17.14 -21.07
C TRP A 277 -5.16 17.07 -22.55
N GLU A 278 -5.81 18.10 -23.08
CA GLU A 278 -6.21 18.15 -24.50
C GLU A 278 -5.02 18.00 -25.45
N LYS A 279 -3.89 18.65 -25.10
CA LYS A 279 -2.66 18.57 -25.87
C LYS A 279 -2.15 17.13 -25.90
N MET A 280 -1.99 16.47 -24.74
CA MET A 280 -1.46 15.11 -24.65
C MET A 280 -2.36 14.11 -25.35
N VAL A 281 -3.69 14.19 -25.16
CA VAL A 281 -4.63 13.29 -25.83
C VAL A 281 -4.48 13.36 -27.36
N LYS A 282 -4.32 14.57 -27.92
CA LYS A 282 -4.19 14.79 -29.37
C LYS A 282 -2.82 14.39 -29.91
N GLU A 283 -1.73 14.79 -29.24
CA GLU A 283 -0.35 14.53 -29.69
C GLU A 283 0.00 13.05 -29.62
N ASP A 284 -0.36 12.37 -28.50
CA ASP A 284 -0.08 10.95 -28.28
C ASP A 284 -1.15 10.05 -28.92
N LYS A 285 -2.20 10.65 -29.51
CA LYS A 285 -3.31 9.95 -30.17
C LYS A 285 -3.91 8.87 -29.26
N LEU A 286 -4.23 9.28 -28.00
CA LEU A 286 -4.80 8.36 -27.03
C LEU A 286 -6.16 7.87 -27.51
N GLY A 287 -6.37 6.55 -27.39
CA GLY A 287 -7.58 5.87 -27.82
C GLY A 287 -8.69 5.92 -26.78
N GLY A 288 -9.73 5.06 -26.99
CA GLY A 288 -10.85 4.98 -26.05
C GLY A 288 -11.69 6.25 -25.96
N ILE A 289 -12.44 6.37 -24.87
CA ILE A 289 -13.24 7.55 -24.53
C ILE A 289 -12.44 8.37 -23.53
N GLN A 290 -11.91 9.51 -23.98
CA GLN A 290 -11.10 10.42 -23.17
C GLN A 290 -11.99 11.49 -22.54
N LEU A 291 -12.09 11.48 -21.21
CA LEU A 291 -12.92 12.39 -20.42
C LEU A 291 -12.07 13.25 -19.50
N HIS A 292 -12.56 14.47 -19.23
CA HIS A 292 -11.94 15.38 -18.27
C HIS A 292 -12.94 15.68 -17.14
N ASN A 293 -12.54 15.44 -15.87
CA ASN A 293 -13.45 15.60 -14.74
C ASN A 293 -13.82 17.05 -14.40
N GLY A 294 -13.16 18.03 -15.03
CA GLY A 294 -13.48 19.46 -14.84
C GLY A 294 -13.28 19.97 -13.41
N GLY A 295 -12.54 19.24 -12.57
CA GLY A 295 -12.38 19.53 -11.15
C GLY A 295 -13.47 18.90 -10.25
N ASP A 296 -14.43 18.17 -10.83
CA ASP A 296 -15.40 17.38 -10.08
C ASP A 296 -14.79 16.03 -9.66
N ASN A 297 -14.48 15.90 -8.39
CA ASN A 297 -13.91 14.67 -7.82
C ASN A 297 -14.96 13.69 -7.27
N THR A 298 -16.25 13.98 -7.42
CA THR A 298 -17.34 13.17 -6.82
C THR A 298 -17.21 11.68 -7.14
N PHE A 299 -16.90 11.34 -8.40
CA PHE A 299 -16.67 9.97 -8.81
C PHE A 299 -15.44 9.35 -8.13
N MET A 300 -14.33 10.08 -8.11
CA MET A 300 -13.08 9.62 -7.48
C MET A 300 -13.24 9.45 -5.97
N ASP A 301 -13.93 10.39 -5.32
CA ASP A 301 -14.21 10.35 -3.88
C ASP A 301 -15.12 9.16 -3.53
N ALA A 302 -16.14 8.90 -4.36
CA ALA A 302 -17.05 7.76 -4.17
C ALA A 302 -16.32 6.42 -4.28
N TYR A 303 -15.31 6.30 -5.15
CA TYR A 303 -14.42 5.14 -5.23
C TYR A 303 -13.25 5.20 -4.25
N MET A 304 -13.21 6.18 -3.35
CA MET A 304 -12.12 6.40 -2.39
C MET A 304 -10.72 6.38 -3.07
N ILE A 305 -10.63 7.01 -4.25
CA ILE A 305 -9.38 7.10 -5.01
C ILE A 305 -8.51 8.19 -4.39
N THR A 306 -7.49 7.78 -3.65
CA THR A 306 -6.50 8.67 -3.01
C THR A 306 -5.21 8.79 -3.81
N GLY A 307 -5.06 8.03 -4.87
CA GLY A 307 -3.88 8.02 -5.76
C GLY A 307 -4.21 7.42 -7.12
N ILE A 308 -3.47 7.88 -8.13
CA ILE A 308 -3.56 7.42 -9.52
C ILE A 308 -2.24 6.77 -9.97
N PRO A 309 -2.28 5.83 -10.94
CA PRO A 309 -3.46 5.37 -11.67
C PRO A 309 -4.37 4.45 -10.84
N ARG A 310 -5.65 4.48 -11.11
CA ARG A 310 -6.65 3.53 -10.59
C ARG A 310 -7.47 3.00 -11.75
N PHE A 311 -7.68 1.69 -11.76
CA PHE A 311 -8.48 1.00 -12.77
C PHE A 311 -9.72 0.37 -12.13
N ILE A 312 -10.84 0.39 -12.88
CA ILE A 312 -12.14 -0.12 -12.43
C ILE A 312 -12.74 -0.90 -13.59
N LEU A 313 -13.41 -2.02 -13.31
CA LEU A 313 -14.12 -2.81 -14.30
C LEU A 313 -15.58 -2.93 -13.91
N LEU A 314 -16.47 -2.58 -14.86
CA LEU A 314 -17.92 -2.65 -14.72
C LEU A 314 -18.52 -3.65 -15.71
N ASP A 315 -19.65 -4.23 -15.35
CA ASP A 315 -20.47 -5.06 -16.24
C ASP A 315 -21.33 -4.22 -17.19
N LYS A 316 -22.13 -4.90 -18.01
CA LYS A 316 -22.98 -4.29 -19.05
C LYS A 316 -24.15 -3.47 -18.47
N GLU A 317 -24.51 -3.70 -17.22
CA GLU A 317 -25.52 -2.98 -16.44
C GLU A 317 -24.92 -1.83 -15.61
N GLY A 318 -23.60 -1.62 -15.67
CA GLY A 318 -22.88 -0.61 -14.88
C GLY A 318 -22.66 -1.01 -13.43
N LYS A 319 -22.75 -2.31 -13.11
CA LYS A 319 -22.38 -2.82 -11.78
C LYS A 319 -20.90 -3.12 -11.71
N ILE A 320 -20.36 -3.03 -10.53
CA ILE A 320 -18.93 -3.21 -10.25
C ILE A 320 -18.58 -4.71 -10.37
N ILE A 321 -17.67 -5.03 -11.28
CA ILE A 321 -16.96 -6.32 -11.31
C ILE A 321 -15.70 -6.22 -10.43
N ASN A 322 -14.97 -5.11 -10.54
CA ASN A 322 -13.78 -4.88 -9.73
C ASN A 322 -13.53 -3.37 -9.57
N ALA A 323 -13.59 -2.88 -8.33
CA ALA A 323 -13.34 -1.46 -7.98
C ALA A 323 -11.84 -1.10 -7.96
N LYS A 324 -10.96 -2.11 -7.96
CA LYS A 324 -9.49 -1.98 -7.97
C LYS A 324 -8.87 -2.94 -8.99
N MET A 325 -9.33 -2.87 -10.22
CA MET A 325 -8.86 -3.72 -11.31
C MET A 325 -7.35 -3.58 -11.52
N THR A 326 -6.72 -4.66 -11.94
CA THR A 326 -5.30 -4.69 -12.29
C THR A 326 -4.96 -3.71 -13.42
N ARG A 327 -3.69 -3.27 -13.44
CA ARG A 327 -3.17 -2.33 -14.44
C ARG A 327 -3.13 -2.97 -15.84
N PRO A 328 -3.17 -2.19 -16.91
CA PRO A 328 -3.02 -2.69 -18.29
C PRO A 328 -1.76 -3.52 -18.51
N SER A 329 -0.64 -3.17 -17.85
CA SER A 329 0.63 -3.91 -17.94
C SER A 329 0.61 -5.28 -17.25
N ASN A 330 -0.38 -5.54 -16.37
CA ASN A 330 -0.50 -6.81 -15.68
C ASN A 330 -1.18 -7.85 -16.60
N PRO A 331 -0.58 -9.04 -16.84
CA PRO A 331 -1.19 -10.09 -17.64
C PRO A 331 -2.58 -10.56 -17.17
N GLU A 332 -2.87 -10.44 -15.86
CA GLU A 332 -4.17 -10.81 -15.30
C GLU A 332 -5.32 -9.93 -15.83
N THR A 333 -5.03 -8.71 -16.27
CA THR A 333 -6.03 -7.82 -16.87
C THR A 333 -6.60 -8.43 -18.16
N ALA A 334 -5.74 -8.91 -19.05
CA ALA A 334 -6.17 -9.57 -20.28
C ALA A 334 -6.89 -10.90 -19.99
N LYS A 335 -6.42 -11.68 -19.01
CA LYS A 335 -7.10 -12.93 -18.60
C LYS A 335 -8.50 -12.65 -18.04
N THR A 336 -8.63 -11.60 -17.23
CA THR A 336 -9.93 -11.17 -16.71
C THR A 336 -10.86 -10.82 -17.87
N PHE A 337 -10.39 -10.04 -18.86
CA PHE A 337 -11.23 -9.71 -20.02
C PHE A 337 -11.61 -10.95 -20.84
N ASP A 338 -10.66 -11.85 -21.10
CA ASP A 338 -10.92 -13.10 -21.85
C ASP A 338 -11.94 -14.02 -21.14
N ALA A 339 -12.14 -13.86 -19.82
CA ALA A 339 -13.12 -14.60 -19.02
C ALA A 339 -14.52 -13.93 -18.98
N LEU A 340 -14.67 -12.71 -19.50
CA LEU A 340 -15.97 -12.01 -19.51
C LEU A 340 -16.90 -12.60 -20.55
N GLU A 341 -18.16 -12.81 -20.18
CA GLU A 341 -19.15 -13.41 -21.07
C GLU A 341 -19.47 -12.52 -22.29
N GLY A 342 -19.23 -13.05 -23.48
CA GLY A 342 -19.54 -12.37 -24.74
C GLY A 342 -18.61 -11.20 -25.08
N ILE A 343 -17.36 -11.27 -24.63
CA ILE A 343 -16.31 -10.32 -25.02
C ILE A 343 -15.65 -10.69 -26.35
#